data_54bce6fb791d46dffd3920cc6729adb0
#
_entry.id   54bce6fb791d46dffd3920cc6729adb0
#
_cell.length_a   1.000
_cell.length_b   1.000
_cell.length_c   1.000
_cell.angle_alpha   90.00
_cell.angle_beta   90.00
_cell.angle_gamma   90.00
#
_symmetry.space_group_name_H-M   'P 1'
#
loop_
_entity.id
_entity.type
_entity.pdbx_description
1 polymer ?
#
loop_
_entity_poly.entity_id
_entity_poly.type
_entity_poly.pdbx_seq_one_letter_code
_entity_poly.pdbx_strand_id
1 'polypeptide(L)'
;PMRLDVVLHGSSKPVGMSELKFIARFDEGDDAEKSAPDVDFIELHPLGRVENCYRWAGETDVFEAIEAVCRNYKIDRDRIVLRGMSMGASGTWHLGLKHPSRFVALGPYCGYVDTHRFSETPISNFIRVGPLPEHQERGLHMLDSIDYAANAAVVPAIAAIGDKDVFFQSHVHMGEVFAKEGIPFVNLISPGTGHVIDPKTHAEQMRRIGEHVAKGLDHAPRALRFVTWTLKYNRCHWLELLALDRHYERAELVANVSSNGTIVVEKAENIREFAIHPPMLQSPAAKFCIDHAFIPLPEPKGDTTRTLVFSKQGGVWKFAGSRASVALTGKRPGVQGPIDDAFATPFLCVRGTGTPWNHSVGAWADASLRRFAYEFARYMRGELP
;
A
#
# COMPACT_ATOMS: atom_id res chain seq x y z
N PRO A 1 21.56 8.58 -11.55
CA PRO A 1 20.70 7.73 -10.74
C PRO A 1 19.97 6.72 -11.63
N MET A 2 19.77 5.49 -11.14
CA MET A 2 19.20 4.36 -11.88
C MET A 2 17.73 4.18 -11.47
N ARG A 3 16.91 3.68 -12.39
CA ARG A 3 15.57 3.16 -12.13
C ARG A 3 15.66 1.96 -11.18
N LEU A 4 14.68 1.78 -10.32
CA LEU A 4 14.51 0.61 -9.47
C LEU A 4 13.20 -0.10 -9.79
N ASP A 5 13.25 -1.36 -10.19
CA ASP A 5 12.09 -2.22 -10.29
C ASP A 5 12.01 -3.12 -9.05
N VAL A 6 10.93 -2.98 -8.29
CA VAL A 6 10.62 -3.87 -7.17
C VAL A 6 9.73 -4.99 -7.70
N VAL A 7 10.29 -6.20 -7.76
CA VAL A 7 9.65 -7.37 -8.38
C VAL A 7 9.20 -8.34 -7.31
N LEU A 8 7.89 -8.45 -7.16
CA LEU A 8 7.27 -9.30 -6.15
C LEU A 8 7.03 -10.70 -6.71
N HIS A 9 7.61 -11.72 -6.04
CA HIS A 9 7.49 -13.11 -6.47
C HIS A 9 6.07 -13.69 -6.26
N GLY A 10 5.74 -14.71 -7.03
CA GLY A 10 4.51 -15.49 -6.89
C GLY A 10 4.55 -16.45 -5.71
N SER A 11 3.43 -17.13 -5.46
CA SER A 11 3.33 -18.19 -4.46
C SER A 11 4.21 -19.38 -4.85
N SER A 12 4.98 -19.92 -3.91
CA SER A 12 5.77 -21.13 -4.14
C SER A 12 5.20 -22.29 -3.32
N LYS A 13 4.99 -23.41 -3.99
CA LYS A 13 4.59 -24.66 -3.35
C LYS A 13 5.75 -25.65 -3.35
N PRO A 14 5.99 -26.38 -2.28
CA PRO A 14 5.27 -26.41 -0.99
C PRO A 14 5.57 -25.21 -0.11
N VAL A 15 4.66 -24.93 0.83
CA VAL A 15 4.76 -23.89 1.85
C VAL A 15 6.11 -23.98 2.59
N GLY A 16 6.80 -22.85 2.78
CA GLY A 16 8.05 -22.78 3.54
C GLY A 16 9.28 -22.61 2.68
N MET A 17 9.32 -21.56 1.89
CA MET A 17 10.54 -21.14 1.21
C MET A 17 11.52 -20.58 2.24
N SER A 18 12.70 -21.21 2.38
CA SER A 18 13.82 -20.61 3.14
C SER A 18 14.52 -19.55 2.29
N GLU A 19 15.31 -18.67 2.93
CA GLU A 19 16.14 -17.69 2.22
C GLU A 19 17.06 -18.34 1.19
N LEU A 20 17.66 -19.49 1.55
CA LEU A 20 18.53 -20.23 0.62
C LEU A 20 17.77 -20.73 -0.61
N LYS A 21 16.56 -21.24 -0.44
CA LYS A 21 15.71 -21.65 -1.57
C LYS A 21 15.28 -20.46 -2.40
N PHE A 22 15.01 -19.31 -1.77
CA PHE A 22 14.64 -18.10 -2.47
C PHE A 22 15.80 -17.60 -3.34
N ILE A 23 17.01 -17.58 -2.81
CA ILE A 23 18.22 -17.20 -3.57
C ILE A 23 18.43 -18.19 -4.73
N ALA A 24 18.34 -19.49 -4.48
CA ALA A 24 18.52 -20.53 -5.50
C ALA A 24 17.53 -20.44 -6.68
N ARG A 25 16.32 -19.88 -6.49
CA ARG A 25 15.35 -19.67 -7.57
C ARG A 25 15.92 -18.88 -8.74
N PHE A 26 16.74 -17.88 -8.47
CA PHE A 26 17.33 -17.05 -9.51
C PHE A 26 18.42 -17.78 -10.30
N ASP A 27 19.10 -18.72 -9.67
CA ASP A 27 20.12 -19.54 -10.33
C ASP A 27 19.47 -20.66 -11.17
N GLU A 28 18.41 -21.29 -10.68
CA GLU A 28 17.77 -22.44 -11.31
C GLU A 28 16.70 -22.08 -12.37
N GLY A 29 16.35 -20.81 -12.50
CA GLY A 29 15.39 -20.35 -13.52
C GLY A 29 13.93 -20.66 -13.21
N ASP A 30 13.60 -20.84 -11.93
CA ASP A 30 12.24 -20.94 -11.42
C ASP A 30 11.46 -19.63 -11.70
N ASP A 31 10.15 -19.60 -11.50
CA ASP A 31 9.13 -18.55 -11.79
C ASP A 31 9.55 -17.07 -11.64
N ALA A 32 10.79 -16.79 -11.28
CA ALA A 32 11.35 -15.46 -11.32
C ALA A 32 11.52 -15.04 -12.77
N GLU A 33 10.85 -13.98 -13.14
CA GLU A 33 11.07 -13.33 -14.41
C GLU A 33 12.54 -12.94 -14.52
N LYS A 34 13.25 -13.54 -15.48
CA LYS A 34 14.64 -13.17 -15.74
C LYS A 34 14.64 -11.86 -16.54
N SER A 35 15.30 -10.87 -15.99
CA SER A 35 15.60 -9.66 -16.75
C SER A 35 16.47 -9.98 -17.96
N ALA A 36 16.26 -9.24 -19.04
CA ALA A 36 17.21 -9.26 -20.14
C ALA A 36 18.61 -8.85 -19.61
N PRO A 37 19.69 -9.45 -20.09
CA PRO A 37 21.03 -9.20 -19.56
C PRO A 37 21.52 -7.74 -19.70
N ASP A 38 20.90 -6.95 -20.56
CA ASP A 38 21.29 -5.57 -20.88
C ASP A 38 20.26 -4.52 -20.40
N VAL A 39 19.66 -4.70 -19.21
CA VAL A 39 18.78 -3.69 -18.63
C VAL A 39 19.59 -2.58 -17.94
N ASP A 40 19.11 -1.36 -18.06
CA ASP A 40 19.71 -0.14 -17.45
C ASP A 40 19.09 0.22 -16.09
N PHE A 41 18.52 -0.75 -15.39
CA PHE A 41 17.88 -0.59 -14.10
C PHE A 41 18.28 -1.70 -13.11
N ILE A 42 18.03 -1.46 -11.84
CA ILE A 42 18.23 -2.44 -10.76
C ILE A 42 16.90 -3.13 -10.48
N GLU A 43 16.92 -4.45 -10.33
CA GLU A 43 15.79 -5.21 -9.81
C GLU A 43 16.03 -5.57 -8.34
N LEU A 44 15.00 -5.31 -7.53
CA LEU A 44 14.91 -5.72 -6.14
C LEU A 44 13.83 -6.79 -6.01
N HIS A 45 14.21 -7.99 -5.61
CA HIS A 45 13.32 -9.11 -5.35
C HIS A 45 13.21 -9.35 -3.84
N PRO A 46 12.26 -8.72 -3.13
CA PRO A 46 12.12 -8.90 -1.69
C PRO A 46 11.45 -10.25 -1.38
N LEU A 47 11.94 -10.95 -0.34
CA LEU A 47 11.33 -12.18 0.15
C LEU A 47 9.93 -11.93 0.74
N GLY A 48 9.70 -10.78 1.40
CA GLY A 48 8.41 -10.31 1.87
C GLY A 48 7.68 -11.29 2.80
N ARG A 49 8.42 -12.06 3.60
CA ARG A 49 7.90 -13.10 4.49
C ARG A 49 7.15 -14.25 3.77
N VAL A 50 7.51 -14.50 2.53
CA VAL A 50 7.05 -15.64 1.71
C VAL A 50 5.55 -15.59 1.36
N GLU A 51 4.71 -16.42 1.93
CA GLU A 51 3.33 -16.71 1.50
C GLU A 51 2.29 -15.82 2.23
N ASN A 52 2.43 -14.49 2.20
CA ASN A 52 1.51 -13.56 2.87
C ASN A 52 0.99 -12.43 1.98
N CYS A 53 1.20 -12.51 0.67
CA CYS A 53 0.81 -11.47 -0.29
C CYS A 53 1.39 -10.09 0.03
N TYR A 54 2.58 -10.03 0.63
CA TYR A 54 3.26 -8.79 1.02
C TYR A 54 2.42 -7.92 1.97
N ARG A 55 1.74 -8.55 2.90
CA ARG A 55 0.90 -7.93 3.92
C ARG A 55 1.60 -7.93 5.28
N TRP A 56 1.11 -7.11 6.22
CA TRP A 56 1.64 -6.98 7.59
C TRP A 56 3.16 -6.71 7.60
N ALA A 57 3.93 -7.56 8.27
CA ALA A 57 5.39 -7.44 8.29
C ALA A 57 6.02 -7.60 6.90
N GLY A 58 5.40 -8.35 5.98
CA GLY A 58 5.87 -8.45 4.59
C GLY A 58 5.79 -7.13 3.84
N GLU A 59 4.81 -6.26 4.14
CA GLU A 59 4.76 -4.88 3.64
C GLU A 59 5.94 -4.06 4.16
N THR A 60 6.22 -4.15 5.46
CA THR A 60 7.35 -3.48 6.11
C THR A 60 8.67 -3.91 5.46
N ASP A 61 8.89 -5.22 5.28
CA ASP A 61 10.10 -5.77 4.67
C ASP A 61 10.33 -5.22 3.23
N VAL A 62 9.28 -5.07 2.44
CA VAL A 62 9.41 -4.49 1.07
C VAL A 62 9.93 -3.05 1.15
N PHE A 63 9.35 -2.22 2.01
CA PHE A 63 9.79 -0.83 2.13
C PHE A 63 11.18 -0.70 2.75
N GLU A 64 11.53 -1.52 3.73
CA GLU A 64 12.89 -1.57 4.30
C GLU A 64 13.92 -2.00 3.25
N ALA A 65 13.59 -2.98 2.41
CA ALA A 65 14.45 -3.41 1.31
C ALA A 65 14.65 -2.29 0.26
N ILE A 66 13.58 -1.57 -0.13
CA ILE A 66 13.68 -0.40 -1.01
C ILE A 66 14.64 0.64 -0.40
N GLU A 67 14.46 0.98 0.88
CA GLU A 67 15.32 1.97 1.53
C GLU A 67 16.77 1.47 1.67
N ALA A 68 16.99 0.18 1.88
CA ALA A 68 18.33 -0.42 1.90
C ALA A 68 19.03 -0.31 0.52
N VAL A 69 18.31 -0.60 -0.56
CA VAL A 69 18.84 -0.42 -1.93
C VAL A 69 19.15 1.05 -2.20
N CYS A 70 18.24 1.95 -1.85
CA CYS A 70 18.46 3.40 -2.04
C CYS A 70 19.62 3.97 -1.22
N ARG A 71 20.00 3.34 -0.10
CA ARG A 71 21.21 3.74 0.68
C ARG A 71 22.51 3.23 0.05
N ASN A 72 22.47 2.08 -0.62
CA ASN A 72 23.67 1.42 -1.12
C ASN A 72 23.93 1.70 -2.60
N TYR A 73 22.89 2.08 -3.36
CA TYR A 73 22.98 2.34 -4.80
C TYR A 73 22.42 3.70 -5.15
N LYS A 74 22.90 4.31 -6.20
CA LYS A 74 22.43 5.62 -6.68
C LYS A 74 21.11 5.46 -7.44
N ILE A 75 20.02 5.27 -6.71
CA ILE A 75 18.68 5.14 -7.25
C ILE A 75 18.05 6.51 -7.49
N ASP A 76 17.30 6.62 -8.57
CA ASP A 76 16.37 7.71 -8.82
C ASP A 76 15.04 7.38 -8.15
N ARG A 77 14.74 8.05 -7.04
CA ARG A 77 13.53 7.79 -6.26
C ARG A 77 12.23 8.14 -7.00
N ASP A 78 12.33 8.93 -8.06
CA ASP A 78 11.20 9.29 -8.93
C ASP A 78 10.92 8.21 -10.00
N ARG A 79 11.74 7.16 -10.03
CA ARG A 79 11.66 6.07 -11.02
C ARG A 79 11.64 4.70 -10.35
N ILE A 80 10.88 4.58 -9.25
CA ILE A 80 10.63 3.29 -8.59
C ILE A 80 9.35 2.69 -9.16
N VAL A 81 9.46 1.51 -9.76
CA VAL A 81 8.34 0.72 -10.29
C VAL A 81 8.03 -0.42 -9.33
N LEU A 82 6.77 -0.75 -9.16
CA LEU A 82 6.34 -1.93 -8.43
C LEU A 82 5.62 -2.88 -9.39
N ARG A 83 6.10 -4.12 -9.50
CA ARG A 83 5.51 -5.14 -10.36
C ARG A 83 5.59 -6.53 -9.73
N GLY A 84 4.82 -7.46 -10.24
CA GLY A 84 4.86 -8.83 -9.75
C GLY A 84 3.82 -9.71 -10.41
N MET A 85 3.98 -11.02 -10.23
CA MET A 85 3.10 -12.03 -10.80
C MET A 85 2.37 -12.80 -9.71
N SER A 86 1.12 -13.22 -9.97
CA SER A 86 0.35 -14.10 -9.10
C SER A 86 0.19 -13.50 -7.70
N MET A 87 0.66 -14.14 -6.65
CA MET A 87 0.72 -13.55 -5.30
C MET A 87 1.47 -12.20 -5.30
N GLY A 88 2.54 -12.06 -6.10
CA GLY A 88 3.26 -10.80 -6.27
C GLY A 88 2.43 -9.73 -6.94
N ALA A 89 1.54 -10.07 -7.87
CA ALA A 89 0.62 -9.12 -8.46
C ALA A 89 -0.45 -8.66 -7.45
N SER A 90 -0.91 -9.57 -6.58
CA SER A 90 -1.77 -9.20 -5.44
C SER A 90 -1.07 -8.24 -4.49
N GLY A 91 0.23 -8.47 -4.23
CA GLY A 91 1.10 -7.55 -3.49
C GLY A 91 1.29 -6.21 -4.20
N THR A 92 1.46 -6.22 -5.53
CA THR A 92 1.57 -5.00 -6.34
C THR A 92 0.32 -4.13 -6.24
N TRP A 93 -0.85 -4.73 -6.35
CA TRP A 93 -2.12 -4.03 -6.12
C TRP A 93 -2.23 -3.50 -4.69
N HIS A 94 -1.90 -4.35 -3.69
CA HIS A 94 -2.00 -4.01 -2.28
C HIS A 94 -1.10 -2.82 -1.92
N LEU A 95 0.20 -2.93 -2.18
CA LEU A 95 1.17 -1.89 -1.83
C LEU A 95 1.00 -0.64 -2.70
N GLY A 96 0.78 -0.83 -4.00
CA GLY A 96 0.70 0.28 -4.94
C GLY A 96 -0.51 1.17 -4.73
N LEU A 97 -1.71 0.60 -4.54
CA LEU A 97 -2.92 1.38 -4.34
C LEU A 97 -3.02 1.98 -2.93
N LYS A 98 -2.38 1.37 -1.92
CA LYS A 98 -2.36 1.87 -0.55
C LYS A 98 -1.24 2.90 -0.29
N HIS A 99 -0.19 2.88 -1.11
CA HIS A 99 0.91 3.83 -1.07
C HIS A 99 1.13 4.50 -2.45
N PRO A 100 0.10 5.18 -3.01
CA PRO A 100 0.08 5.60 -4.41
C PRO A 100 1.16 6.62 -4.79
N SER A 101 1.78 7.29 -3.82
CA SER A 101 2.86 8.25 -4.03
C SER A 101 4.27 7.67 -3.89
N ARG A 102 4.40 6.33 -3.77
CA ARG A 102 5.71 5.67 -3.62
C ARG A 102 6.26 5.10 -4.92
N PHE A 103 5.41 4.95 -5.94
CA PHE A 103 5.75 4.28 -7.18
C PHE A 103 5.34 5.13 -8.39
N VAL A 104 6.19 5.15 -9.42
CA VAL A 104 5.90 5.87 -10.67
C VAL A 104 4.90 5.12 -11.53
N ALA A 105 4.85 3.79 -11.44
CA ALA A 105 3.88 2.93 -12.09
C ALA A 105 3.79 1.56 -11.42
N LEU A 106 2.66 0.88 -11.62
CA LEU A 106 2.39 -0.48 -11.15
C LEU A 106 2.27 -1.44 -12.33
N GLY A 107 2.86 -2.64 -12.20
CA GLY A 107 2.79 -3.71 -13.18
C GLY A 107 2.29 -5.03 -12.59
N PRO A 108 1.02 -5.16 -12.17
CA PRO A 108 0.47 -6.42 -11.68
C PRO A 108 0.19 -7.38 -12.85
N TYR A 109 0.63 -8.64 -12.74
CA TYR A 109 0.39 -9.71 -13.72
C TYR A 109 -0.29 -10.92 -13.04
N CYS A 110 -1.52 -11.25 -13.41
CA CYS A 110 -2.28 -12.40 -12.90
C CYS A 110 -2.57 -12.40 -11.38
N GLY A 111 -2.95 -11.28 -10.78
CA GLY A 111 -3.21 -11.18 -9.33
C GLY A 111 -4.69 -11.20 -8.95
N TYR A 112 -4.99 -11.59 -7.71
CA TYR A 112 -6.31 -11.40 -7.13
C TYR A 112 -6.38 -10.08 -6.31
N VAL A 113 -7.59 -9.60 -6.04
CA VAL A 113 -7.81 -8.26 -5.48
C VAL A 113 -8.86 -8.19 -4.35
N ASP A 114 -9.67 -9.26 -4.18
CA ASP A 114 -10.82 -9.31 -3.28
C ASP A 114 -10.88 -10.69 -2.58
N THR A 115 -10.95 -10.70 -1.26
CA THR A 115 -10.89 -11.93 -0.45
C THR A 115 -12.11 -12.82 -0.65
N HIS A 116 -13.33 -12.28 -0.67
CA HIS A 116 -14.54 -13.07 -0.88
C HIS A 116 -14.60 -13.60 -2.31
N ARG A 117 -14.33 -12.74 -3.29
CA ARG A 117 -14.37 -13.11 -4.71
C ARG A 117 -13.23 -14.02 -5.15
N PHE A 118 -12.19 -14.14 -4.34
CA PHE A 118 -11.17 -15.14 -4.53
C PHE A 118 -11.74 -16.56 -4.54
N SER A 119 -12.83 -16.81 -3.82
CA SER A 119 -13.57 -18.07 -3.85
C SER A 119 -14.18 -18.42 -5.20
N GLU A 120 -14.33 -17.45 -6.11
CA GLU A 120 -14.84 -17.66 -7.48
C GLU A 120 -13.76 -18.27 -8.41
N THR A 121 -12.50 -18.32 -7.97
CA THR A 121 -11.45 -18.97 -8.75
C THR A 121 -11.68 -20.47 -8.80
N PRO A 122 -11.43 -21.12 -9.96
CA PRO A 122 -11.69 -22.56 -10.13
C PRO A 122 -10.71 -23.48 -9.38
N ILE A 123 -9.80 -22.94 -8.58
CA ILE A 123 -8.81 -23.71 -7.84
C ILE A 123 -9.44 -24.28 -6.57
N SER A 124 -9.58 -25.62 -6.49
CA SER A 124 -10.32 -26.32 -5.44
C SER A 124 -9.67 -26.32 -4.06
N ASN A 125 -8.38 -26.05 -3.96
CA ASN A 125 -7.59 -26.13 -2.73
C ASN A 125 -7.32 -24.78 -2.06
N PHE A 126 -7.92 -23.69 -2.54
CA PHE A 126 -7.89 -22.41 -1.83
C PHE A 126 -9.00 -22.33 -0.77
N ILE A 127 -8.68 -21.66 0.32
CA ILE A 127 -9.64 -21.41 1.40
C ILE A 127 -10.75 -20.51 0.86
N ARG A 128 -11.99 -20.96 0.99
CA ARG A 128 -13.18 -20.15 0.72
C ARG A 128 -13.60 -19.47 2.01
N VAL A 129 -13.67 -18.17 1.98
CA VAL A 129 -14.12 -17.38 3.10
C VAL A 129 -15.65 -17.29 3.03
N GLY A 130 -16.33 -17.89 4.02
CA GLY A 130 -17.77 -17.73 4.19
C GLY A 130 -18.14 -16.37 4.80
N PRO A 131 -19.43 -16.13 5.11
CA PRO A 131 -19.84 -14.92 5.82
C PRO A 131 -19.08 -14.79 7.15
N LEU A 132 -18.48 -13.62 7.38
CA LEU A 132 -17.74 -13.29 8.58
C LEU A 132 -18.59 -12.43 9.54
N PRO A 133 -18.28 -12.41 10.84
CA PRO A 133 -18.83 -11.38 11.74
C PRO A 133 -18.48 -9.98 11.25
N GLU A 134 -19.35 -9.00 11.51
CA GLU A 134 -19.24 -7.62 11.00
C GLU A 134 -17.85 -6.99 11.21
N HIS A 135 -17.25 -7.19 12.38
CA HIS A 135 -15.92 -6.64 12.68
C HIS A 135 -14.79 -7.27 11.83
N GLN A 136 -14.94 -8.53 11.39
CA GLN A 136 -14.00 -9.18 10.49
C GLN A 136 -14.24 -8.77 9.05
N GLU A 137 -15.51 -8.63 8.62
CA GLU A 137 -15.85 -8.06 7.30
C GLU A 137 -15.24 -6.68 7.13
N ARG A 138 -15.41 -5.79 8.13
CA ARG A 138 -14.76 -4.47 8.12
C ARG A 138 -13.23 -4.57 8.10
N GLY A 139 -12.65 -5.59 8.71
CA GLY A 139 -11.21 -5.85 8.70
C GLY A 139 -10.66 -6.20 7.31
N LEU A 140 -11.48 -6.74 6.40
CA LEU A 140 -11.06 -7.08 5.04
C LEU A 140 -10.58 -5.87 4.24
N HIS A 141 -11.06 -4.66 4.55
CA HIS A 141 -10.56 -3.41 3.94
C HIS A 141 -9.06 -3.20 4.15
N MET A 142 -8.46 -3.84 5.16
CA MET A 142 -7.00 -3.85 5.34
C MET A 142 -6.30 -4.79 4.34
N LEU A 143 -7.00 -5.78 3.83
CA LEU A 143 -6.46 -6.84 2.98
C LEU A 143 -6.77 -6.61 1.52
N ASP A 144 -7.99 -6.19 1.19
CA ASP A 144 -8.50 -6.11 -0.17
C ASP A 144 -8.05 -4.84 -0.87
N SER A 145 -7.33 -5.02 -1.96
CA SER A 145 -6.80 -3.91 -2.74
C SER A 145 -7.87 -3.24 -3.60
N ILE A 146 -8.94 -3.96 -3.94
CA ILE A 146 -10.06 -3.44 -4.74
C ILE A 146 -10.75 -2.24 -4.09
N ASP A 147 -10.76 -2.18 -2.76
CA ASP A 147 -11.32 -1.07 -1.98
C ASP A 147 -10.57 0.25 -2.18
N TYR A 148 -9.33 0.17 -2.63
CA TYR A 148 -8.43 1.31 -2.89
C TYR A 148 -8.28 1.61 -4.39
N ALA A 149 -9.11 1.01 -5.24
CA ALA A 149 -9.02 1.15 -6.70
C ALA A 149 -9.04 2.62 -7.17
N ALA A 150 -9.78 3.50 -6.48
CA ALA A 150 -9.83 4.93 -6.77
C ALA A 150 -8.45 5.62 -6.72
N ASN A 151 -7.48 5.08 -5.97
CA ASN A 151 -6.12 5.62 -5.88
C ASN A 151 -5.32 5.41 -7.18
N ALA A 152 -5.78 4.58 -8.11
CA ALA A 152 -5.21 4.50 -9.46
C ALA A 152 -5.38 5.78 -10.28
N ALA A 153 -6.18 6.74 -9.80
CA ALA A 153 -6.22 8.09 -10.38
C ALA A 153 -4.87 8.84 -10.23
N VAL A 154 -4.03 8.44 -9.27
CA VAL A 154 -2.74 9.09 -8.99
C VAL A 154 -1.52 8.17 -9.17
N VAL A 155 -1.69 6.86 -9.20
CA VAL A 155 -0.64 5.91 -9.54
C VAL A 155 -1.05 5.07 -10.75
N PRO A 156 -0.40 5.23 -11.90
CA PRO A 156 -0.73 4.46 -13.11
C PRO A 156 -0.55 2.96 -12.89
N ALA A 157 -1.55 2.16 -13.26
CA ALA A 157 -1.49 0.71 -13.19
C ALA A 157 -1.66 0.10 -14.59
N ILE A 158 -0.68 -0.67 -15.02
CA ILE A 158 -0.67 -1.42 -16.27
C ILE A 158 -0.79 -2.90 -15.90
N ALA A 159 -2.02 -3.39 -15.83
CA ALA A 159 -2.30 -4.78 -15.51
C ALA A 159 -2.15 -5.68 -16.72
N ALA A 160 -1.83 -6.96 -16.48
CA ALA A 160 -1.80 -7.98 -17.53
C ALA A 160 -2.28 -9.33 -17.00
N ILE A 161 -2.90 -10.15 -17.88
CA ILE A 161 -3.41 -11.48 -17.54
C ILE A 161 -3.66 -12.31 -18.80
N GLY A 162 -3.53 -13.63 -18.71
CA GLY A 162 -3.98 -14.56 -19.73
C GLY A 162 -5.50 -14.70 -19.77
N ASP A 163 -6.10 -14.83 -20.97
CA ASP A 163 -7.55 -15.01 -21.12
C ASP A 163 -8.08 -16.34 -20.59
N LYS A 164 -7.19 -17.30 -20.33
CA LYS A 164 -7.47 -18.61 -19.71
C LYS A 164 -6.91 -18.73 -18.29
N ASP A 165 -6.50 -17.62 -17.71
CA ASP A 165 -5.96 -17.61 -16.34
C ASP A 165 -7.07 -17.91 -15.33
N VAL A 166 -6.73 -18.69 -14.31
CA VAL A 166 -7.64 -19.03 -13.20
C VAL A 166 -8.07 -17.80 -12.40
N PHE A 167 -7.31 -16.71 -12.43
CA PHE A 167 -7.62 -15.44 -11.78
C PHE A 167 -8.25 -14.41 -12.72
N PHE A 168 -8.63 -14.78 -13.95
CA PHE A 168 -9.19 -13.84 -14.93
C PHE A 168 -10.34 -13.02 -14.37
N GLN A 169 -11.20 -13.65 -13.55
CA GLN A 169 -12.35 -12.99 -12.95
C GLN A 169 -11.95 -11.82 -12.02
N SER A 170 -10.80 -11.89 -11.36
CA SER A 170 -10.32 -10.79 -10.51
C SER A 170 -10.02 -9.51 -11.29
N HIS A 171 -9.53 -9.65 -12.53
CA HIS A 171 -9.32 -8.52 -13.44
C HIS A 171 -10.63 -7.95 -13.97
N VAL A 172 -11.65 -8.79 -14.18
CA VAL A 172 -13.02 -8.33 -14.52
C VAL A 172 -13.56 -7.47 -13.38
N HIS A 173 -13.49 -7.96 -12.14
CA HIS A 173 -13.96 -7.22 -10.95
C HIS A 173 -13.22 -5.90 -10.76
N MET A 174 -11.89 -5.90 -10.91
CA MET A 174 -11.12 -4.67 -10.84
C MET A 174 -11.57 -3.69 -11.94
N GLY A 175 -11.81 -4.17 -13.16
CA GLY A 175 -12.31 -3.34 -14.26
C GLY A 175 -13.70 -2.73 -13.98
N GLU A 176 -14.62 -3.49 -13.37
CA GLU A 176 -15.92 -2.99 -12.94
C GLU A 176 -15.79 -1.86 -11.91
N VAL A 177 -14.89 -2.01 -10.95
CA VAL A 177 -14.65 -0.98 -9.92
C VAL A 177 -13.95 0.24 -10.52
N PHE A 178 -12.96 0.07 -11.39
CA PHE A 178 -12.32 1.19 -12.10
C PHE A 178 -13.36 1.98 -12.92
N ALA A 179 -14.26 1.29 -13.63
CA ALA A 179 -15.34 1.95 -14.37
C ALA A 179 -16.29 2.73 -13.45
N LYS A 180 -16.69 2.15 -12.32
CA LYS A 180 -17.49 2.82 -11.29
C LYS A 180 -16.82 4.05 -10.71
N GLU A 181 -15.51 3.99 -10.52
CA GLU A 181 -14.69 5.09 -10.01
C GLU A 181 -14.31 6.12 -11.09
N GLY A 182 -14.70 5.87 -12.35
CA GLY A 182 -14.41 6.77 -13.49
C GLY A 182 -12.93 6.77 -13.90
N ILE A 183 -12.20 5.68 -13.65
CA ILE A 183 -10.77 5.54 -13.92
C ILE A 183 -10.56 4.60 -15.11
N PRO A 184 -9.75 4.95 -16.12
CA PRO A 184 -9.40 4.04 -17.20
C PRO A 184 -8.62 2.82 -16.68
N PHE A 185 -9.06 1.62 -17.03
CA PHE A 185 -8.39 0.38 -16.67
C PHE A 185 -7.53 -0.12 -17.84
N VAL A 186 -6.22 0.00 -17.71
CA VAL A 186 -5.26 -0.58 -18.65
C VAL A 186 -5.03 -2.03 -18.26
N ASN A 187 -5.68 -2.95 -18.97
CA ASN A 187 -5.58 -4.39 -18.75
C ASN A 187 -5.17 -5.09 -20.06
N LEU A 188 -3.94 -5.57 -20.11
CA LEU A 188 -3.39 -6.27 -21.28
C LEU A 188 -3.80 -7.74 -21.19
N ILE A 189 -4.54 -8.20 -22.18
CA ILE A 189 -5.00 -9.59 -22.25
C ILE A 189 -4.09 -10.39 -23.15
N SER A 190 -3.50 -11.47 -22.62
CA SER A 190 -2.66 -12.41 -23.36
C SER A 190 -3.53 -13.54 -23.94
N PRO A 191 -3.71 -13.59 -25.26
CA PRO A 191 -4.65 -14.54 -25.86
C PRO A 191 -4.14 -15.98 -25.79
N GLY A 192 -5.03 -16.89 -25.41
CA GLY A 192 -4.77 -18.33 -25.35
C GLY A 192 -3.87 -18.78 -24.20
N THR A 193 -3.50 -17.89 -23.27
CA THR A 193 -2.59 -18.20 -22.17
C THR A 193 -3.31 -18.36 -20.84
N GLY A 194 -2.81 -19.27 -20.00
CA GLY A 194 -3.24 -19.48 -18.62
C GLY A 194 -2.45 -18.64 -17.63
N HIS A 195 -2.17 -19.24 -16.45
CA HIS A 195 -1.43 -18.59 -15.36
C HIS A 195 0.09 -18.58 -15.61
N VAL A 196 0.52 -17.86 -16.63
CA VAL A 196 1.93 -17.72 -17.04
C VAL A 196 2.18 -16.30 -17.57
N ILE A 197 3.41 -15.83 -17.46
CA ILE A 197 3.82 -14.59 -18.10
C ILE A 197 4.04 -14.86 -19.60
N ASP A 198 3.20 -14.25 -20.44
CA ASP A 198 3.42 -14.25 -21.89
C ASP A 198 4.46 -13.19 -22.26
N PRO A 199 5.58 -13.58 -22.91
CA PRO A 199 6.67 -12.62 -23.19
C PRO A 199 6.25 -11.42 -24.01
N LYS A 200 5.31 -11.60 -24.95
CA LYS A 200 4.84 -10.52 -25.82
C LYS A 200 3.97 -9.51 -25.06
N THR A 201 3.02 -9.99 -24.26
CA THR A 201 2.17 -9.16 -23.41
C THR A 201 2.98 -8.46 -22.33
N HIS A 202 3.96 -9.16 -21.75
CA HIS A 202 4.88 -8.58 -20.78
C HIS A 202 5.75 -7.47 -21.39
N ALA A 203 6.30 -7.68 -22.59
CA ALA A 203 7.07 -6.64 -23.29
C ALA A 203 6.24 -5.36 -23.50
N GLU A 204 4.95 -5.48 -23.85
CA GLU A 204 4.05 -4.35 -23.99
C GLU A 204 3.74 -3.69 -22.62
N GLN A 205 3.58 -4.49 -21.55
CA GLN A 205 3.43 -3.99 -20.19
C GLN A 205 4.65 -3.14 -19.79
N MET A 206 5.85 -3.67 -19.99
CA MET A 206 7.12 -2.99 -19.68
C MET A 206 7.33 -1.73 -20.53
N ARG A 207 6.93 -1.77 -21.80
CA ARG A 207 6.98 -0.60 -22.67
C ARG A 207 6.11 0.55 -22.13
N ARG A 208 4.88 0.26 -21.73
CA ARG A 208 3.95 1.25 -21.15
C ARG A 208 4.43 1.75 -19.78
N ILE A 209 4.94 0.89 -18.94
CA ILE A 209 5.59 1.29 -17.68
C ILE A 209 6.75 2.25 -17.98
N GLY A 210 7.56 1.97 -19.00
CA GLY A 210 8.67 2.81 -19.44
C GLY A 210 8.24 4.24 -19.78
N GLU A 211 7.05 4.44 -20.34
CA GLU A 211 6.49 5.78 -20.63
C GLU A 211 6.23 6.61 -19.37
N HIS A 212 5.84 5.96 -18.27
CA HIS A 212 5.68 6.63 -16.96
C HIS A 212 7.04 6.88 -16.31
N VAL A 213 7.94 5.90 -16.37
CA VAL A 213 9.32 6.04 -15.87
C VAL A 213 10.06 7.18 -16.53
N ALA A 214 9.87 7.39 -17.84
CA ALA A 214 10.49 8.49 -18.58
C ALA A 214 10.05 9.87 -18.06
N LYS A 215 8.81 9.98 -17.59
CA LYS A 215 8.27 11.21 -17.00
C LYS A 215 8.71 11.42 -15.55
N GLY A 216 8.95 10.32 -14.82
CA GLY A 216 9.21 10.33 -13.39
C GLY A 216 7.96 10.60 -12.55
N LEU A 217 8.09 10.46 -11.22
CA LEU A 217 7.03 10.71 -10.25
C LEU A 217 6.75 12.22 -10.13
N ASP A 218 5.51 12.62 -10.30
CA ASP A 218 5.08 14.00 -10.03
C ASP A 218 4.85 14.17 -8.51
N HIS A 219 5.71 14.92 -7.85
CA HIS A 219 5.59 15.20 -6.41
C HIS A 219 4.51 16.22 -6.06
N ALA A 220 4.04 16.97 -7.05
CA ALA A 220 3.08 18.04 -6.86
C ALA A 220 1.90 17.96 -7.85
N PRO A 221 1.21 16.82 -7.95
CA PRO A 221 0.08 16.67 -8.86
C PRO A 221 -0.98 17.72 -8.54
N ARG A 222 -1.48 18.40 -9.59
CA ARG A 222 -2.47 19.46 -9.44
C ARG A 222 -3.87 18.95 -9.12
N ALA A 223 -4.13 17.67 -9.35
CA ALA A 223 -5.38 17.00 -9.01
C ALA A 223 -5.04 15.76 -8.17
N LEU A 224 -5.67 15.65 -7.01
CA LEU A 224 -5.57 14.50 -6.13
C LEU A 224 -6.94 13.94 -5.81
N ARG A 225 -7.07 12.64 -5.93
CA ARG A 225 -8.16 11.86 -5.37
C ARG A 225 -7.56 10.74 -4.54
N PHE A 226 -7.85 10.71 -3.26
CA PHE A 226 -7.29 9.76 -2.33
C PHE A 226 -8.38 9.10 -1.51
N VAL A 227 -8.36 7.75 -1.50
CA VAL A 227 -9.28 6.91 -0.73
C VAL A 227 -8.51 6.07 0.25
N THR A 228 -9.01 5.99 1.48
CA THR A 228 -8.51 5.07 2.50
C THR A 228 -9.63 4.62 3.43
N TRP A 229 -9.36 3.55 4.20
CA TRP A 229 -10.26 2.98 5.22
C TRP A 229 -9.64 3.06 6.61
N THR A 230 -8.37 3.49 6.69
CA THR A 230 -7.60 3.53 7.92
C THR A 230 -6.44 4.52 7.85
N LEU A 231 -6.04 5.08 8.97
CA LEU A 231 -4.87 5.94 9.06
C LEU A 231 -3.53 5.20 8.89
N LYS A 232 -3.51 3.87 8.76
CA LYS A 232 -2.32 3.13 8.33
C LYS A 232 -1.87 3.57 6.94
N TYR A 233 -2.83 3.76 6.04
CA TYR A 233 -2.62 4.22 4.67
C TYR A 233 -3.17 5.64 4.55
N ASN A 234 -2.42 6.60 5.07
CA ASN A 234 -2.92 7.96 5.28
C ASN A 234 -2.27 9.03 4.40
N ARG A 235 -1.35 8.65 3.49
CA ARG A 235 -0.60 9.60 2.67
C ARG A 235 -0.79 9.40 1.17
N CYS A 236 -0.92 10.53 0.47
CA CYS A 236 -0.92 10.60 -0.97
C CYS A 236 -0.28 11.91 -1.43
N HIS A 237 0.94 11.85 -1.96
CA HIS A 237 1.74 13.00 -2.36
C HIS A 237 1.83 14.06 -1.26
N TRP A 238 1.32 15.27 -1.51
CA TRP A 238 1.33 16.39 -0.58
C TRP A 238 0.20 16.37 0.46
N LEU A 239 -0.66 15.35 0.43
CA LEU A 239 -1.78 15.17 1.35
C LEU A 239 -1.46 14.11 2.41
N GLU A 240 -1.85 14.39 3.67
CA GLU A 240 -1.83 13.43 4.76
C GLU A 240 -3.14 13.52 5.56
N LEU A 241 -3.83 12.40 5.73
CA LEU A 241 -4.99 12.30 6.62
C LEU A 241 -4.52 12.04 8.05
N LEU A 242 -4.99 12.84 9.00
CA LEU A 242 -4.56 12.81 10.40
C LEU A 242 -5.62 12.24 11.34
N ALA A 243 -6.90 12.43 11.01
CA ALA A 243 -8.00 11.84 11.76
C ALA A 243 -9.19 11.53 10.84
N LEU A 244 -9.80 10.37 11.05
CA LEU A 244 -11.05 9.95 10.42
C LEU A 244 -12.20 10.08 11.42
N ASP A 245 -13.44 10.24 10.93
CA ASP A 245 -14.61 10.14 11.77
C ASP A 245 -14.84 8.69 12.21
N ARG A 246 -14.70 7.74 11.26
CA ARG A 246 -14.81 6.30 11.50
C ARG A 246 -13.77 5.51 10.75
N HIS A 247 -13.04 4.65 11.45
CA HIS A 247 -12.14 3.68 10.85
C HIS A 247 -12.91 2.52 10.24
N TYR A 248 -12.34 1.91 9.19
CA TYR A 248 -12.93 0.82 8.41
C TYR A 248 -14.26 1.20 7.71
N GLU A 249 -14.46 2.50 7.52
CA GLU A 249 -15.41 3.08 6.59
C GLU A 249 -14.64 3.91 5.56
N ARG A 250 -15.15 3.98 4.33
CA ARG A 250 -14.48 4.69 3.25
C ARG A 250 -14.30 6.17 3.59
N ALA A 251 -13.07 6.62 3.56
CA ALA A 251 -12.72 8.03 3.62
C ALA A 251 -12.20 8.47 2.24
N GLU A 252 -12.66 9.63 1.76
CA GLU A 252 -12.26 10.15 0.45
C GLU A 252 -11.97 11.64 0.54
N LEU A 253 -10.82 12.03 0.01
CA LEU A 253 -10.46 13.44 -0.22
C LEU A 253 -10.20 13.68 -1.69
N VAL A 254 -10.87 14.71 -2.25
CA VAL A 254 -10.62 15.20 -3.61
C VAL A 254 -10.17 16.64 -3.51
N ALA A 255 -9.00 16.94 -4.06
CA ALA A 255 -8.44 18.27 -4.04
C ALA A 255 -7.80 18.63 -5.38
N ASN A 256 -7.96 19.90 -5.78
CA ASN A 256 -7.43 20.44 -7.00
C ASN A 256 -6.70 21.76 -6.73
N VAL A 257 -5.66 22.03 -7.51
CA VAL A 257 -4.95 23.31 -7.50
C VAL A 257 -5.37 24.10 -8.73
N SER A 258 -6.11 25.17 -8.51
CA SER A 258 -6.58 26.05 -9.58
C SER A 258 -5.44 26.82 -10.25
N SER A 259 -5.68 27.43 -11.41
CA SER A 259 -4.68 28.18 -12.18
C SER A 259 -4.04 29.33 -11.40
N ASN A 260 -4.78 29.93 -10.46
CA ASN A 260 -4.30 31.01 -9.60
C ASN A 260 -3.59 30.50 -8.31
N GLY A 261 -3.34 29.20 -8.18
CA GLY A 261 -2.66 28.59 -7.03
C GLY A 261 -3.55 28.34 -5.81
N THR A 262 -4.89 28.54 -5.91
CA THR A 262 -5.79 28.17 -4.83
C THR A 262 -5.93 26.66 -4.75
N ILE A 263 -5.76 26.09 -3.56
CA ILE A 263 -6.04 24.68 -3.29
C ILE A 263 -7.52 24.56 -2.92
N VAL A 264 -8.27 23.83 -3.72
CA VAL A 264 -9.70 23.60 -3.53
C VAL A 264 -9.89 22.16 -3.12
N VAL A 265 -10.39 21.92 -1.91
CA VAL A 265 -10.84 20.62 -1.45
C VAL A 265 -12.33 20.51 -1.77
N GLU A 266 -12.64 19.74 -2.80
CA GLU A 266 -14.00 19.57 -3.32
C GLU A 266 -14.80 18.54 -2.53
N LYS A 267 -14.09 17.57 -1.94
CA LYS A 267 -14.67 16.49 -1.14
C LYS A 267 -13.75 16.12 0.02
N ALA A 268 -14.31 16.03 1.21
CA ALA A 268 -13.64 15.51 2.41
C ALA A 268 -14.65 14.70 3.23
N GLU A 269 -14.86 13.44 2.82
CA GLU A 269 -15.85 12.52 3.39
C GLU A 269 -15.18 11.58 4.39
N ASN A 270 -15.80 11.36 5.56
CA ASN A 270 -15.28 10.58 6.67
C ASN A 270 -13.89 11.06 7.16
N ILE A 271 -13.61 12.36 7.01
CA ILE A 271 -12.33 12.97 7.40
C ILE A 271 -12.59 14.08 8.41
N ARG A 272 -11.89 14.04 9.54
CA ARG A 272 -11.96 15.03 10.60
C ARG A 272 -10.77 15.98 10.62
N GLU A 273 -9.58 15.48 10.20
CA GLU A 273 -8.36 16.28 10.16
C GLU A 273 -7.44 15.80 9.03
N PHE A 274 -6.84 16.74 8.32
CA PHE A 274 -5.82 16.46 7.31
C PHE A 274 -4.74 17.55 7.27
N ALA A 275 -3.60 17.19 6.71
CA ALA A 275 -2.48 18.08 6.49
C ALA A 275 -2.13 18.22 5.01
N ILE A 276 -1.65 19.39 4.63
CA ILE A 276 -1.05 19.68 3.33
C ILE A 276 0.41 19.99 3.54
N HIS A 277 1.26 19.27 2.79
CA HIS A 277 2.72 19.37 2.86
C HIS A 277 3.29 20.15 1.67
N PRO A 278 4.52 20.73 1.79
CA PRO A 278 5.27 21.15 0.61
C PRO A 278 5.44 19.98 -0.39
N PRO A 279 5.54 20.23 -1.69
CA PRO A 279 5.85 21.52 -2.34
C PRO A 279 4.65 22.40 -2.69
N MET A 280 3.40 21.95 -2.41
CA MET A 280 2.20 22.71 -2.81
C MET A 280 2.06 24.09 -2.13
N LEU A 281 2.85 24.34 -1.08
CA LEU A 281 2.79 25.55 -0.26
C LEU A 281 3.86 26.60 -0.64
N GLN A 282 4.48 26.47 -1.81
CA GLN A 282 5.58 27.36 -2.23
C GLN A 282 5.15 28.81 -2.53
N SER A 283 3.84 29.06 -2.67
CA SER A 283 3.34 30.43 -2.80
C SER A 283 2.96 30.99 -1.43
N PRO A 284 3.51 32.14 -1.01
CA PRO A 284 3.09 32.83 0.21
C PRO A 284 1.61 33.28 0.17
N ALA A 285 1.01 33.32 -1.02
CA ALA A 285 -0.39 33.68 -1.25
C ALA A 285 -1.32 32.46 -1.46
N ALA A 286 -0.89 31.23 -1.08
CA ALA A 286 -1.73 30.06 -1.20
C ALA A 286 -3.07 30.27 -0.47
N LYS A 287 -4.16 30.18 -1.22
CA LYS A 287 -5.53 30.26 -0.68
C LYS A 287 -6.10 28.86 -0.58
N PHE A 288 -6.94 28.63 0.40
CA PHE A 288 -7.60 27.34 0.62
C PHE A 288 -9.10 27.53 0.60
N CYS A 289 -9.76 26.70 -0.17
CA CYS A 289 -11.22 26.59 -0.22
C CYS A 289 -11.60 25.15 0.13
N ILE A 290 -12.36 24.96 1.19
CA ILE A 290 -12.81 23.64 1.66
C ILE A 290 -14.32 23.73 1.85
N ASP A 291 -15.08 22.78 1.31
CA ASP A 291 -16.56 22.78 1.32
C ASP A 291 -17.13 24.14 0.88
N HIS A 292 -16.60 24.70 -0.23
CA HIS A 292 -16.96 26.00 -0.80
C HIS A 292 -16.67 27.24 0.08
N ALA A 293 -16.00 27.08 1.22
CA ALA A 293 -15.62 28.16 2.10
C ALA A 293 -14.11 28.46 2.02
N PHE A 294 -13.75 29.75 1.91
CA PHE A 294 -12.36 30.14 2.02
C PHE A 294 -11.91 30.08 3.48
N ILE A 295 -10.79 29.41 3.71
CA ILE A 295 -10.19 29.28 5.04
C ILE A 295 -9.09 30.35 5.18
N PRO A 296 -9.24 31.31 6.11
CA PRO A 296 -8.21 32.29 6.36
C PRO A 296 -6.98 31.64 6.99
N LEU A 297 -5.82 31.93 6.45
CA LEU A 297 -4.54 31.54 7.02
C LEU A 297 -3.90 32.74 7.72
N PRO A 298 -3.16 32.53 8.81
CA PRO A 298 -2.34 33.56 9.39
C PRO A 298 -1.22 33.96 8.42
N GLU A 299 -0.83 35.24 8.46
CA GLU A 299 0.30 35.75 7.70
C GLU A 299 1.53 34.84 7.80
N PRO A 300 2.17 34.48 6.68
CA PRO A 300 3.35 33.63 6.70
C PRO A 300 4.50 34.34 7.41
N LYS A 301 4.92 33.85 8.55
CA LYS A 301 6.13 34.30 9.24
C LYS A 301 7.37 33.62 8.64
N GLY A 302 7.67 33.91 7.36
CA GLY A 302 8.96 33.57 6.74
C GLY A 302 9.25 32.10 6.42
N ASP A 303 8.49 31.11 6.92
CA ASP A 303 8.72 29.69 6.68
C ASP A 303 7.73 29.13 5.65
N THR A 304 8.20 28.89 4.43
CA THR A 304 7.44 28.29 3.32
C THR A 304 7.49 26.76 3.33
N THR A 305 8.24 26.15 4.25
CA THR A 305 8.38 24.67 4.35
C THR A 305 7.41 24.03 5.34
N ARG A 306 6.56 24.84 5.95
CA ARG A 306 5.62 24.38 6.99
C ARG A 306 4.48 23.52 6.44
N THR A 307 4.13 22.49 7.18
CA THR A 307 2.90 21.72 6.98
C THR A 307 1.70 22.50 7.51
N LEU A 308 0.61 22.57 6.75
CA LEU A 308 -0.64 23.20 7.16
C LEU A 308 -1.67 22.16 7.53
N VAL A 309 -2.25 22.29 8.71
CA VAL A 309 -3.26 21.37 9.24
C VAL A 309 -4.63 22.02 9.24
N PHE A 310 -5.62 21.27 8.79
CA PHE A 310 -7.03 21.66 8.76
C PHE A 310 -7.84 20.65 9.55
N SER A 311 -8.73 21.13 10.44
CA SER A 311 -9.60 20.28 11.24
C SER A 311 -11.06 20.73 11.15
N LYS A 312 -11.97 19.76 11.22
CA LYS A 312 -13.42 19.98 11.22
C LYS A 312 -13.90 20.14 12.66
N GLN A 313 -14.39 21.32 13.02
CA GLN A 313 -14.86 21.66 14.36
C GLN A 313 -16.31 22.14 14.29
N GLY A 314 -17.22 21.42 14.94
CA GLY A 314 -18.65 21.73 14.87
C GLY A 314 -19.21 21.69 13.44
N GLY A 315 -18.69 20.80 12.60
CA GLY A 315 -19.09 20.66 11.19
C GLY A 315 -18.42 21.65 10.23
N VAL A 316 -17.58 22.58 10.71
CA VAL A 316 -16.94 23.62 9.89
C VAL A 316 -15.43 23.41 9.86
N TRP A 317 -14.81 23.49 8.67
CA TRP A 317 -13.38 23.43 8.51
C TRP A 317 -12.68 24.70 8.97
N LYS A 318 -11.58 24.53 9.70
CA LYS A 318 -10.73 25.62 10.19
C LYS A 318 -9.25 25.26 10.05
N PHE A 319 -8.43 26.26 9.88
CA PHE A 319 -7.00 26.11 10.02
C PHE A 319 -6.64 25.79 11.47
N ALA A 320 -5.95 24.68 11.72
CA ALA A 320 -5.62 24.19 13.07
C ALA A 320 -4.15 24.44 13.46
N GLY A 321 -3.31 24.95 12.53
CA GLY A 321 -1.92 25.23 12.80
C GLY A 321 -0.94 24.57 11.85
N SER A 322 0.34 24.58 12.23
CA SER A 322 1.44 23.97 11.45
C SER A 322 1.85 22.58 11.93
N ARG A 323 1.22 22.06 12.98
CA ARG A 323 1.42 20.69 13.50
C ARG A 323 0.06 20.10 13.82
N ALA A 324 -0.05 18.77 13.68
CA ALA A 324 -1.25 18.05 14.09
C ALA A 324 -1.53 18.31 15.58
N SER A 325 -2.68 18.88 15.89
CA SER A 325 -3.17 19.06 17.26
C SER A 325 -3.85 17.78 17.73
N VAL A 326 -3.14 16.67 17.70
CA VAL A 326 -3.73 15.37 17.98
C VAL A 326 -4.01 15.24 19.46
N ALA A 327 -5.27 15.06 19.82
CA ALA A 327 -5.63 14.61 21.16
C ALA A 327 -4.89 13.30 21.46
N LEU A 328 -4.18 13.23 22.59
CA LEU A 328 -3.40 12.05 23.01
C LEU A 328 -4.24 10.77 23.16
N THR A 329 -5.56 10.91 23.21
CA THR A 329 -6.54 9.83 23.44
C THR A 329 -7.19 9.27 22.17
N GLY A 330 -6.95 9.86 20.99
CA GLY A 330 -7.55 9.43 19.71
C GLY A 330 -6.65 8.53 18.89
N LYS A 331 -7.25 7.78 17.93
CA LYS A 331 -6.51 7.11 16.86
C LYS A 331 -5.84 8.16 15.98
N ARG A 332 -4.57 7.92 15.65
CA ARG A 332 -3.73 8.78 14.80
C ARG A 332 -2.77 7.94 13.97
N PRO A 333 -2.11 8.50 12.94
CA PRO A 333 -1.08 7.79 12.21
C PRO A 333 0.00 7.19 13.14
N GLY A 334 0.34 5.92 12.93
CA GLY A 334 1.27 5.15 13.76
C GLY A 334 0.68 4.53 15.03
N VAL A 335 -0.53 4.91 15.45
CA VAL A 335 -1.27 4.30 16.59
C VAL A 335 -2.76 4.16 16.29
N GLN A 336 -3.09 3.79 15.06
CA GLN A 336 -4.45 3.60 14.57
C GLN A 336 -4.96 2.17 14.76
N GLY A 337 -4.07 1.17 14.86
CA GLY A 337 -4.37 -0.27 14.70
C GLY A 337 -4.54 -0.68 13.22
N PRO A 338 -4.80 -1.94 12.95
CA PRO A 338 -5.15 -3.03 13.88
C PRO A 338 -4.00 -3.39 14.82
N ILE A 339 -4.27 -4.29 15.78
CA ILE A 339 -3.25 -4.71 16.78
C ILE A 339 -2.00 -5.31 16.12
N ASP A 340 -2.16 -5.91 14.95
CA ASP A 340 -1.07 -6.51 14.17
C ASP A 340 0.02 -5.50 13.81
N ASP A 341 -0.31 -4.21 13.70
CA ASP A 341 0.68 -3.15 13.43
C ASP A 341 1.74 -3.04 14.52
N ALA A 342 1.40 -3.39 15.78
CA ALA A 342 2.35 -3.40 16.89
C ALA A 342 3.47 -4.44 16.69
N PHE A 343 3.24 -5.44 15.85
CA PHE A 343 4.16 -6.53 15.57
C PHE A 343 4.82 -6.45 14.18
N ALA A 344 4.47 -5.44 13.39
CA ALA A 344 5.05 -5.20 12.07
C ALA A 344 6.35 -4.38 12.12
N THR A 345 6.69 -3.83 13.29
CA THR A 345 7.91 -3.06 13.55
C THR A 345 8.66 -3.67 14.73
N PRO A 346 9.95 -3.34 14.98
CA PRO A 346 10.70 -3.86 16.12
C PRO A 346 9.96 -3.62 17.44
N PHE A 347 9.84 -4.66 18.26
CA PHE A 347 9.24 -4.61 19.60
C PHE A 347 10.05 -5.43 20.60
N LEU A 348 9.84 -5.18 21.89
CA LEU A 348 10.50 -5.93 22.95
C LEU A 348 9.50 -6.91 23.58
N CYS A 349 9.93 -8.18 23.70
CA CYS A 349 9.22 -9.20 24.44
C CYS A 349 9.87 -9.39 25.80
N VAL A 350 9.23 -8.93 26.86
CA VAL A 350 9.77 -9.02 28.22
C VAL A 350 9.34 -10.32 28.88
N ARG A 351 10.30 -11.14 29.27
CA ARG A 351 10.10 -12.41 29.95
C ARG A 351 10.42 -12.27 31.44
N GLY A 352 9.56 -12.84 32.30
CA GLY A 352 9.86 -12.97 33.72
C GLY A 352 10.97 -13.99 33.97
N THR A 353 11.99 -13.59 34.75
CA THR A 353 13.16 -14.45 35.08
C THR A 353 13.24 -14.78 36.55
N GLY A 354 12.42 -14.15 37.42
CA GLY A 354 12.36 -14.38 38.87
C GLY A 354 11.44 -15.53 39.28
N THR A 355 11.46 -15.85 40.58
CA THR A 355 10.52 -16.80 41.17
C THR A 355 9.13 -16.16 41.25
N PRO A 356 8.10 -16.75 40.62
CA PRO A 356 6.74 -16.18 40.66
C PRO A 356 6.15 -16.26 42.08
N TRP A 357 5.46 -15.20 42.50
CA TRP A 357 4.78 -15.19 43.81
C TRP A 357 3.63 -16.21 43.86
N ASN A 358 3.08 -16.56 42.71
CA ASN A 358 2.09 -17.63 42.55
C ASN A 358 2.51 -18.57 41.41
N HIS A 359 2.66 -19.84 41.72
CA HIS A 359 3.12 -20.86 40.79
C HIS A 359 2.21 -20.98 39.55
N SER A 360 0.87 -20.92 39.76
CA SER A 360 -0.07 -21.03 38.64
C SER A 360 -0.01 -19.83 37.69
N VAL A 361 0.24 -18.61 38.20
CA VAL A 361 0.44 -17.40 37.38
C VAL A 361 1.75 -17.50 36.61
N GLY A 362 2.83 -18.04 37.20
CA GLY A 362 4.07 -18.29 36.52
C GLY A 362 3.90 -19.29 35.36
N ALA A 363 3.25 -20.40 35.61
CA ALA A 363 2.98 -21.43 34.60
C ALA A 363 2.08 -20.89 33.45
N TRP A 364 1.10 -20.04 33.77
CA TRP A 364 0.26 -19.39 32.76
C TRP A 364 1.06 -18.40 31.91
N ALA A 365 1.92 -17.59 32.52
CA ALA A 365 2.77 -16.62 31.80
C ALA A 365 3.71 -17.35 30.81
N ASP A 366 4.35 -18.44 31.24
CA ASP A 366 5.22 -19.24 30.37
C ASP A 366 4.44 -19.92 29.23
N ALA A 367 3.24 -20.44 29.50
CA ALA A 367 2.40 -21.04 28.48
C ALA A 367 1.92 -19.97 27.46
N SER A 368 1.56 -18.77 27.93
CA SER A 368 1.15 -17.65 27.10
C SER A 368 2.27 -17.18 26.18
N LEU A 369 3.52 -17.10 26.70
CA LEU A 369 4.68 -16.73 25.90
C LEU A 369 4.99 -17.77 24.81
N ARG A 370 4.94 -19.06 25.15
CA ARG A 370 5.11 -20.15 24.16
C ARG A 370 4.04 -20.09 23.07
N ARG A 371 2.78 -19.86 23.44
CA ARG A 371 1.70 -19.69 22.48
C ARG A 371 1.94 -18.48 21.60
N PHE A 372 2.30 -17.34 22.18
CA PHE A 372 2.60 -16.13 21.41
C PHE A 372 3.74 -16.38 20.41
N ALA A 373 4.84 -17.01 20.81
CA ALA A 373 5.93 -17.36 19.91
C ALA A 373 5.47 -18.23 18.75
N TYR A 374 4.65 -19.24 19.02
CA TYR A 374 4.08 -20.12 18.00
C TYR A 374 3.19 -19.35 17.00
N GLU A 375 2.26 -18.53 17.50
CA GLU A 375 1.35 -17.76 16.65
C GLU A 375 2.11 -16.68 15.87
N PHE A 376 3.11 -16.05 16.49
CA PHE A 376 3.96 -15.06 15.82
C PHE A 376 4.74 -15.68 14.65
N ALA A 377 5.38 -16.83 14.86
CA ALA A 377 6.06 -17.55 13.80
C ALA A 377 5.08 -17.98 12.68
N ARG A 378 3.87 -18.38 13.05
CA ARG A 378 2.84 -18.84 12.10
C ARG A 378 2.28 -17.70 11.23
N TYR A 379 1.95 -16.57 11.82
CA TYR A 379 1.25 -15.47 11.12
C TYR A 379 2.17 -14.36 10.66
N MET A 380 3.15 -13.97 11.47
CA MET A 380 4.09 -12.90 11.14
C MET A 380 5.36 -13.41 10.44
N ARG A 381 5.54 -14.73 10.35
CA ARG A 381 6.69 -15.38 9.70
C ARG A 381 8.03 -14.89 10.26
N GLY A 382 8.10 -14.67 11.56
CA GLY A 382 9.29 -14.25 12.28
C GLY A 382 9.47 -15.06 13.55
N GLU A 383 10.66 -15.00 14.13
CA GLU A 383 10.98 -15.58 15.42
C GLU A 383 10.97 -14.50 16.49
N LEU A 384 10.52 -14.85 17.70
CA LEU A 384 10.72 -13.99 18.85
C LEU A 384 12.18 -14.10 19.31
N PRO A 385 12.86 -12.97 19.54
CA PRO A 385 14.23 -12.97 20.01
C PRO A 385 14.40 -13.55 21.42
#